data_0a4676b3eddd6fe63bb487836d223c67
#
_entry.id   0a4676b3eddd6fe63bb487836d223c67
#
_cell.length_a   1.000
_cell.length_b   1.000
_cell.length_c   1.000
_cell.angle_alpha   90.00
_cell.angle_beta   90.00
_cell.angle_gamma   90.00
#
_symmetry.space_group_name_H-M   'P 1'
#
loop_
_entity.id
_entity.type
_entity.pdbx_description
1 polymer ?
#
loop_
_entity_poly.entity_id
_entity_poly.type
_entity_poly.pdbx_seq_one_letter_code
_entity_poly.pdbx_strand_id
1 'polypeptide(L)'
;ERGLALRDMTFSNARDMIEMQKLKEHPSYYLDMLEWSIAELHERYMQADNVRDIIFYGYLYQERKCFGLDYNDLIVFTLYVFERFPDIRLTWQQRLEYIMIDEFQDIDALQYRLMEVLQGYHKNLFVVGDPDQTIYSWRGADVKLLLDFDKRFPGTRTIMMLENHRSVPQVLAVANSLIAK
;
A
#
# COMPACT_ATOMS: atom_id res chain seq x y z
N GLU A 1 21.08 15.69 -17.09
CA GLU A 1 19.74 15.51 -17.66
C GLU A 1 19.78 14.32 -18.60
N ARG A 2 19.43 13.14 -18.12
CA ARG A 2 19.42 11.89 -18.88
C ARG A 2 18.10 11.66 -19.63
N GLY A 3 17.35 12.72 -19.90
CA GLY A 3 16.33 12.86 -20.91
C GLY A 3 15.47 11.66 -21.27
N LEU A 4 14.93 10.92 -20.29
CA LEU A 4 13.78 10.07 -20.55
C LEU A 4 12.55 10.98 -20.67
N ALA A 5 12.26 11.45 -21.87
CA ALA A 5 10.99 12.10 -22.13
C ALA A 5 9.87 11.05 -22.02
N LEU A 6 8.69 11.46 -21.55
CA LEU A 6 7.50 10.58 -21.50
C LEU A 6 7.22 9.85 -22.83
N ARG A 7 7.58 10.47 -23.97
CA ARG A 7 7.47 9.87 -25.31
C ARG A 7 8.40 8.67 -25.56
N ASP A 8 9.47 8.53 -24.75
CA ASP A 8 10.44 7.44 -24.87
C ASP A 8 10.08 6.25 -23.96
N MET A 9 8.96 6.35 -23.22
CA MET A 9 8.44 5.27 -22.38
C MET A 9 7.88 4.16 -23.25
N THR A 10 8.54 3.01 -23.18
CA THR A 10 8.05 1.75 -23.77
C THR A 10 7.23 0.98 -22.75
N PHE A 11 6.51 -0.06 -23.20
CA PHE A 11 5.79 -0.97 -22.28
C PHE A 11 6.73 -1.61 -21.24
N SER A 12 7.96 -1.95 -21.61
CA SER A 12 8.98 -2.45 -20.70
C SER A 12 9.32 -1.43 -19.62
N ASN A 13 9.50 -0.17 -19.99
CA ASN A 13 9.81 0.91 -19.04
C ASN A 13 8.65 1.17 -18.08
N ALA A 14 7.40 1.09 -18.55
CA ALA A 14 6.23 1.20 -17.69
C ALA A 14 6.16 0.03 -16.69
N ARG A 15 6.49 -1.19 -17.11
CA ARG A 15 6.58 -2.35 -16.23
C ARG A 15 7.71 -2.18 -15.20
N ASP A 16 8.85 -1.67 -15.62
CA ASP A 16 9.97 -1.39 -14.72
C ASP A 16 9.62 -0.32 -13.67
N MET A 17 8.80 0.68 -14.02
CA MET A 17 8.26 1.65 -13.07
C MET A 17 7.34 1.01 -12.03
N ILE A 18 6.48 0.09 -12.44
CA ILE A 18 5.60 -0.66 -11.50
C ILE A 18 6.44 -1.52 -10.56
N GLU A 19 7.44 -2.24 -11.09
CA GLU A 19 8.36 -3.03 -10.27
C GLU A 19 9.16 -2.13 -9.30
N MET A 20 9.51 -0.94 -9.72
CA MET A 20 10.19 0.05 -8.90
C MET A 20 9.31 0.58 -7.76
N GLN A 21 8.02 0.85 -8.02
CA GLN A 21 7.09 1.21 -6.94
C GLN A 21 7.00 0.11 -5.89
N LYS A 22 7.01 -1.16 -6.29
CA LYS A 22 7.05 -2.29 -5.36
C LYS A 22 8.32 -2.33 -4.50
N LEU A 23 9.44 -1.77 -4.96
CA LEU A 23 10.65 -1.66 -4.12
C LEU A 23 10.45 -0.68 -2.96
N LYS A 24 9.67 0.38 -3.15
CA LYS A 24 9.28 1.28 -2.06
C LYS A 24 8.40 0.58 -1.01
N GLU A 25 7.72 -0.49 -1.38
CA GLU A 25 6.92 -1.31 -0.47
C GLU A 25 7.76 -2.18 0.47
N HIS A 26 9.07 -2.31 0.20
CA HIS A 26 10.02 -2.96 1.11
C HIS A 26 10.67 -1.94 2.04
N PRO A 27 10.17 -1.80 3.29
CA PRO A 27 10.59 -0.74 4.21
C PRO A 27 12.10 -0.70 4.44
N SER A 28 12.76 -1.87 4.55
CA SER A 28 14.20 -1.97 4.79
C SER A 28 15.03 -1.34 3.67
N TYR A 29 14.64 -1.55 2.42
CA TYR A 29 15.38 -1.01 1.27
C TYR A 29 15.19 0.49 1.11
N TYR A 30 13.95 0.97 1.33
CA TYR A 30 13.61 2.37 1.16
C TYR A 30 14.08 3.23 2.35
N LEU A 31 14.05 2.69 3.56
CA LEU A 31 14.48 3.39 4.77
C LEU A 31 15.97 3.68 4.77
N ASP A 32 16.79 2.76 4.26
CA ASP A 32 18.22 3.00 4.10
C ASP A 32 18.51 4.19 3.16
N MET A 33 17.65 4.40 2.15
CA MET A 33 17.76 5.52 1.22
C MET A 33 17.31 6.85 1.80
N LEU A 34 16.52 6.88 2.88
CA LEU A 34 16.13 8.12 3.56
C LEU A 34 17.33 8.83 4.18
N GLU A 35 18.37 8.10 4.51
CA GLU A 35 19.60 8.65 5.06
C GLU A 35 20.51 9.26 4.00
N TRP A 36 20.28 8.97 2.70
CA TRP A 36 21.10 9.53 1.63
C TRP A 36 20.81 11.03 1.42
N SER A 37 21.87 11.79 1.28
CA SER A 37 21.78 13.19 0.88
C SER A 37 21.28 13.33 -0.57
N ILE A 38 20.81 14.52 -0.92
CA ILE A 38 20.43 14.86 -2.31
C ILE A 38 21.62 14.66 -3.27
N ALA A 39 22.83 14.93 -2.80
CA ALA A 39 24.05 14.75 -3.61
C ALA A 39 24.32 13.28 -3.90
N GLU A 40 24.20 12.40 -2.91
CA GLU A 40 24.36 10.95 -3.08
C GLU A 40 23.30 10.35 -4.02
N LEU A 41 22.04 10.78 -3.90
CA LEU A 41 20.98 10.36 -4.83
C LEU A 41 21.26 10.82 -6.27
N HIS A 42 21.75 12.04 -6.42
CA HIS A 42 22.14 12.57 -7.74
C HIS A 42 23.30 11.79 -8.34
N GLU A 43 24.32 11.48 -7.56
CA GLU A 43 25.47 10.68 -8.00
C GLU A 43 25.02 9.29 -8.46
N ARG A 44 24.20 8.59 -7.67
CA ARG A 44 23.64 7.28 -8.05
C ARG A 44 22.80 7.35 -9.32
N TYR A 45 21.99 8.39 -9.48
CA TYR A 45 21.23 8.65 -10.70
C TYR A 45 22.14 8.81 -11.92
N MET A 46 23.24 9.54 -11.76
CA MET A 46 24.18 9.79 -12.85
C MET A 46 25.03 8.56 -13.20
N GLN A 47 25.32 7.70 -12.24
CA GLN A 47 26.10 6.47 -12.41
C GLN A 47 25.26 5.26 -12.84
N ALA A 48 23.93 5.32 -12.69
CA ALA A 48 23.07 4.23 -13.08
C ALA A 48 23.21 3.89 -14.57
N ASP A 49 23.36 2.61 -14.88
CA ASP A 49 23.63 2.08 -16.23
C ASP A 49 22.41 1.34 -16.83
N ASN A 50 21.39 1.04 -16.02
CA ASN A 50 20.18 0.37 -16.44
C ASN A 50 18.95 1.25 -16.24
N VAL A 51 17.91 1.00 -17.05
CA VAL A 51 16.69 1.83 -17.10
C VAL A 51 15.98 1.87 -15.75
N ARG A 52 15.92 0.74 -15.03
CA ARG A 52 15.27 0.65 -13.73
C ARG A 52 15.89 1.61 -12.72
N ASP A 53 17.21 1.55 -12.56
CA ASP A 53 17.93 2.38 -11.58
C ASP A 53 17.94 3.85 -11.99
N ILE A 54 18.02 4.16 -13.30
CA ILE A 54 17.88 5.52 -13.82
C ILE A 54 16.53 6.12 -13.40
N ILE A 55 15.43 5.39 -13.61
CA ILE A 55 14.09 5.86 -13.27
C ILE A 55 13.99 5.99 -11.74
N PHE A 56 14.42 4.98 -10.99
CA PHE A 56 14.29 4.92 -9.54
C PHE A 56 15.06 6.05 -8.83
N TYR A 57 16.36 6.14 -9.07
CA TYR A 57 17.18 7.19 -8.44
C TYR A 57 16.81 8.59 -8.94
N GLY A 58 16.44 8.72 -10.22
CA GLY A 58 15.97 9.97 -10.78
C GLY A 58 14.66 10.43 -10.15
N TYR A 59 13.73 9.51 -9.90
CA TYR A 59 12.47 9.79 -9.23
C TYR A 59 12.69 10.23 -7.78
N LEU A 60 13.43 9.46 -6.99
CA LEU A 60 13.77 9.80 -5.59
C LEU A 60 14.53 11.13 -5.48
N TYR A 61 15.46 11.39 -6.41
CA TYR A 61 16.17 12.66 -6.48
C TYR A 61 15.23 13.84 -6.68
N GLN A 62 14.26 13.72 -7.60
CA GLN A 62 13.28 14.78 -7.84
C GLN A 62 12.33 14.97 -6.66
N GLU A 63 11.83 13.90 -6.05
CA GLU A 63 11.00 13.97 -4.84
C GLU A 63 11.72 14.75 -3.73
N ARG A 64 12.98 14.39 -3.44
CA ARG A 64 13.79 15.07 -2.44
C ARG A 64 14.04 16.54 -2.78
N LYS A 65 14.35 16.84 -4.03
CA LYS A 65 14.60 18.19 -4.51
C LYS A 65 13.37 19.09 -4.40
N CYS A 66 12.19 18.56 -4.64
CA CYS A 66 10.92 19.29 -4.60
C CYS A 66 10.25 19.24 -3.22
N PHE A 67 10.82 18.54 -2.24
CA PHE A 67 10.15 18.21 -0.97
C PHE A 67 8.79 17.53 -1.19
N GLY A 68 8.68 16.75 -2.28
CA GLY A 68 7.48 16.00 -2.65
C GLY A 68 7.38 14.67 -1.92
N LEU A 69 6.16 14.19 -1.71
CA LEU A 69 5.86 12.85 -1.20
C LEU A 69 4.79 12.25 -2.11
N ASP A 70 4.93 10.97 -2.43
CA ASP A 70 3.85 10.21 -3.05
C ASP A 70 2.97 9.51 -1.99
N TYR A 71 1.90 8.84 -2.43
CA TYR A 71 0.98 8.17 -1.50
C TYR A 71 1.64 7.03 -0.71
N ASN A 72 2.59 6.30 -1.31
CA ASN A 72 3.32 5.25 -0.62
C ASN A 72 4.24 5.83 0.45
N ASP A 73 4.87 6.98 0.17
CA ASP A 73 5.70 7.68 1.13
C ASP A 73 4.94 8.05 2.40
N LEU A 74 3.67 8.45 2.27
CA LEU A 74 2.84 8.80 3.43
C LEU A 74 2.70 7.62 4.39
N ILE A 75 2.55 6.40 3.87
CA ILE A 75 2.44 5.20 4.68
C ILE A 75 3.81 4.77 5.21
N VAL A 76 4.81 4.70 4.34
CA VAL A 76 6.16 4.25 4.69
C VAL A 76 6.79 5.16 5.76
N PHE A 77 6.70 6.48 5.59
CA PHE A 77 7.23 7.42 6.57
C PHE A 77 6.45 7.40 7.88
N THR A 78 5.14 7.19 7.84
CA THR A 78 4.36 7.02 9.06
C THR A 78 4.82 5.77 9.83
N LEU A 79 5.00 4.66 9.15
CA LEU A 79 5.53 3.43 9.76
C LEU A 79 6.94 3.64 10.32
N TYR A 80 7.81 4.33 9.57
CA TYR A 80 9.17 4.68 10.05
C TYR A 80 9.13 5.53 11.31
N VAL A 81 8.29 6.58 11.34
CA VAL A 81 8.14 7.44 12.51
C VAL A 81 7.64 6.63 13.71
N PHE A 82 6.68 5.74 13.51
CA PHE A 82 6.15 4.90 14.59
C PHE A 82 7.15 3.86 15.11
N GLU A 83 8.04 3.38 14.26
CA GLU A 83 9.12 2.48 14.65
C GLU A 83 10.22 3.21 15.43
N ARG A 84 10.63 4.39 14.93
CA ARG A 84 11.72 5.18 15.49
C ARG A 84 11.33 5.94 16.76
N PHE A 85 10.05 6.34 16.87
CA PHE A 85 9.52 7.18 17.95
C PHE A 85 8.31 6.51 18.62
N PRO A 86 8.54 5.58 19.57
CA PRO A 86 7.47 4.84 20.24
C PRO A 86 6.43 5.71 20.95
N ASP A 87 6.84 6.87 21.48
CA ASP A 87 5.93 7.81 22.17
C ASP A 87 4.93 8.44 21.19
N ILE A 88 5.38 8.77 19.98
CA ILE A 88 4.50 9.26 18.91
C ILE A 88 3.51 8.17 18.52
N ARG A 89 4.00 6.94 18.32
CA ARG A 89 3.15 5.79 18.03
C ARG A 89 2.09 5.59 19.11
N LEU A 90 2.50 5.57 20.37
CA LEU A 90 1.59 5.37 21.50
C LEU A 90 0.51 6.47 21.56
N THR A 91 0.89 7.72 21.31
CA THR A 91 -0.06 8.85 21.26
C THR A 91 -1.14 8.62 20.21
N TRP A 92 -0.77 8.17 19.01
CA TRP A 92 -1.73 7.87 17.96
C TRP A 92 -2.58 6.64 18.27
N GLN A 93 -1.99 5.59 18.81
CA GLN A 93 -2.69 4.38 19.23
C GLN A 93 -3.74 4.65 20.31
N GLN A 94 -3.43 5.51 21.26
CA GLN A 94 -4.37 5.90 22.35
C GLN A 94 -5.51 6.78 21.82
N ARG A 95 -5.23 7.62 20.84
CA ARG A 95 -6.22 8.51 20.22
C ARG A 95 -7.25 7.77 19.37
N LEU A 96 -6.84 6.66 18.75
CA LEU A 96 -7.67 5.88 17.83
C LEU A 96 -8.38 4.75 18.59
N GLU A 97 -9.43 5.09 19.32
CA GLU A 97 -10.20 4.10 20.11
C GLU A 97 -10.88 3.04 19.25
N TYR A 98 -11.31 3.40 18.04
CA TYR A 98 -11.94 2.51 17.07
C TYR A 98 -11.30 2.70 15.71
N ILE A 99 -10.97 1.62 15.04
CA ILE A 99 -10.49 1.62 13.66
C ILE A 99 -11.49 0.85 12.82
N MET A 100 -12.05 1.52 11.82
CA MET A 100 -13.00 0.93 10.88
C MET A 100 -12.46 1.06 9.47
N ILE A 101 -12.41 -0.06 8.75
CA ILE A 101 -11.88 -0.12 7.38
C ILE A 101 -12.92 -0.74 6.48
N ASP A 102 -13.31 0.01 5.45
CA ASP A 102 -14.18 -0.46 4.39
C ASP A 102 -13.36 -0.96 3.19
N GLU A 103 -13.97 -1.76 2.32
CA GLU A 103 -13.33 -2.35 1.13
C GLU A 103 -12.02 -3.08 1.47
N PHE A 104 -12.02 -3.83 2.58
CA PHE A 104 -10.81 -4.44 3.12
C PHE A 104 -10.14 -5.46 2.17
N GLN A 105 -10.87 -5.99 1.16
CA GLN A 105 -10.31 -6.86 0.12
C GLN A 105 -9.31 -6.14 -0.79
N ASP A 106 -9.31 -4.81 -0.81
CA ASP A 106 -8.50 -4.01 -1.71
C ASP A 106 -7.23 -3.43 -1.05
N ILE A 107 -6.97 -3.75 0.23
CA ILE A 107 -5.78 -3.25 0.91
C ILE A 107 -4.53 -4.02 0.50
N ASP A 108 -3.41 -3.31 0.49
CA ASP A 108 -2.07 -3.86 0.29
C ASP A 108 -1.35 -4.17 1.62
N ALA A 109 -0.18 -4.78 1.54
CA ALA A 109 0.60 -5.18 2.70
C ALA A 109 1.06 -4.00 3.58
N LEU A 110 1.33 -2.81 3.00
CA LEU A 110 1.74 -1.62 3.76
C LEU A 110 0.58 -1.03 4.54
N GLN A 111 -0.58 -0.91 3.90
CA GLN A 111 -1.82 -0.46 4.53
C GLN A 111 -2.22 -1.41 5.67
N TYR A 112 -2.10 -2.72 5.44
CA TYR A 112 -2.33 -3.73 6.46
C TYR A 112 -1.38 -3.55 7.66
N ARG A 113 -0.07 -3.38 7.42
CA ARG A 113 0.92 -3.15 8.48
C ARG A 113 0.63 -1.87 9.27
N LEU A 114 0.21 -0.80 8.59
CA LEU A 114 -0.17 0.45 9.26
C LEU A 114 -1.36 0.22 10.20
N MET A 115 -2.38 -0.51 9.74
CA MET A 115 -3.52 -0.91 10.57
C MET A 115 -3.07 -1.74 11.79
N GLU A 116 -2.21 -2.75 11.59
CA GLU A 116 -1.68 -3.58 12.69
C GLU A 116 -0.97 -2.73 13.76
N VAL A 117 -0.18 -1.75 13.32
CA VAL A 117 0.51 -0.84 14.25
C VAL A 117 -0.49 0.03 15.00
N LEU A 118 -1.44 0.65 14.29
CA LEU A 118 -2.38 1.60 14.89
C LEU A 118 -3.35 0.94 15.88
N GLN A 119 -3.82 -0.29 15.61
CA GLN A 119 -4.75 -0.98 16.48
C GLN A 119 -4.11 -1.53 17.77
N GLY A 120 -2.79 -1.42 17.92
CA GLY A 120 -2.02 -2.10 18.95
C GLY A 120 -2.39 -1.78 20.40
N TYR A 121 -3.06 -0.66 20.69
CA TYR A 121 -3.45 -0.25 22.05
C TYR A 121 -4.88 -0.71 22.41
N HIS A 122 -5.89 -0.20 21.71
CA HIS A 122 -7.30 -0.48 22.04
C HIS A 122 -7.80 -1.82 21.47
N LYS A 123 -7.24 -2.26 20.35
CA LYS A 123 -7.62 -3.49 19.64
C LYS A 123 -9.07 -3.53 19.17
N ASN A 124 -9.72 -2.38 19.05
CA ASN A 124 -11.08 -2.23 18.55
C ASN A 124 -11.03 -2.06 17.04
N LEU A 125 -10.97 -3.17 16.33
CA LEU A 125 -10.85 -3.21 14.88
C LEU A 125 -12.10 -3.77 14.25
N PHE A 126 -12.66 -3.05 13.28
CA PHE A 126 -13.81 -3.46 12.48
C PHE A 126 -13.47 -3.33 11.00
N VAL A 127 -13.61 -4.41 10.26
CA VAL A 127 -13.34 -4.43 8.82
C VAL A 127 -14.56 -4.91 8.07
N VAL A 128 -14.81 -4.32 6.91
CA VAL A 128 -15.87 -4.72 5.98
C VAL A 128 -15.23 -4.97 4.62
N GLY A 129 -15.62 -6.04 3.96
CA GLY A 129 -15.10 -6.37 2.63
C GLY A 129 -15.85 -7.53 2.01
N ASP A 130 -15.72 -7.64 0.70
CA ASP A 130 -16.28 -8.72 -0.09
C ASP A 130 -15.16 -9.34 -0.94
N PRO A 131 -14.76 -10.60 -0.65
CA PRO A 131 -13.66 -11.24 -1.37
C PRO A 131 -13.93 -11.40 -2.87
N ASP A 132 -15.19 -11.47 -3.27
CA ASP A 132 -15.59 -11.61 -4.68
C ASP A 132 -15.48 -10.29 -5.47
N GLN A 133 -15.30 -9.16 -4.77
CA GLN A 133 -15.14 -7.83 -5.38
C GLN A 133 -13.67 -7.40 -5.51
N THR A 134 -12.70 -8.27 -5.25
CA THR A 134 -11.27 -7.94 -5.39
C THR A 134 -10.90 -7.69 -6.85
N ILE A 135 -10.66 -6.44 -7.22
CA ILE A 135 -10.27 -6.02 -8.58
C ILE A 135 -8.93 -5.30 -8.63
N TYR A 136 -8.28 -5.05 -7.49
CA TYR A 136 -7.04 -4.29 -7.36
C TYR A 136 -5.79 -5.14 -7.07
N SER A 137 -5.81 -6.45 -7.36
CA SER A 137 -4.64 -7.33 -7.19
C SER A 137 -3.41 -6.85 -7.96
N TRP A 138 -3.60 -6.20 -9.10
CA TRP A 138 -2.53 -5.59 -9.89
C TRP A 138 -1.84 -4.39 -9.19
N ARG A 139 -2.50 -3.79 -8.18
CA ARG A 139 -1.94 -2.72 -7.34
C ARG A 139 -1.36 -3.24 -6.02
N GLY A 140 -1.31 -4.54 -5.81
CA GLY A 140 -0.79 -5.16 -4.59
C GLY A 140 -1.85 -5.54 -3.55
N ALA A 141 -3.16 -5.38 -3.86
CA ALA A 141 -4.22 -5.89 -2.99
C ALA A 141 -4.11 -7.41 -2.81
N ASP A 142 -4.22 -7.87 -1.57
CA ASP A 142 -4.16 -9.29 -1.23
C ASP A 142 -5.43 -9.72 -0.46
N VAL A 143 -6.35 -10.35 -1.17
CA VAL A 143 -7.61 -10.86 -0.60
C VAL A 143 -7.40 -11.84 0.56
N LYS A 144 -6.24 -12.48 0.66
CA LYS A 144 -5.91 -13.38 1.77
C LYS A 144 -5.87 -12.64 3.10
N LEU A 145 -5.61 -11.33 3.10
CA LEU A 145 -5.65 -10.51 4.31
C LEU A 145 -7.06 -10.48 4.91
N LEU A 146 -8.10 -10.46 4.06
CA LEU A 146 -9.50 -10.58 4.47
C LEU A 146 -9.87 -12.03 4.84
N LEU A 147 -9.53 -13.00 3.98
CA LEU A 147 -9.91 -14.40 4.16
C LEU A 147 -9.27 -15.05 5.40
N ASP A 148 -8.06 -14.63 5.76
CA ASP A 148 -7.33 -15.14 6.93
C ASP A 148 -7.41 -14.19 8.14
N PHE A 149 -8.36 -13.24 8.13
CA PHE A 149 -8.44 -12.20 9.17
C PHE A 149 -8.68 -12.79 10.57
N ASP A 150 -9.57 -13.76 10.70
CA ASP A 150 -9.87 -14.46 11.96
C ASP A 150 -8.69 -15.28 12.49
N LYS A 151 -7.85 -15.81 11.60
CA LYS A 151 -6.61 -16.51 11.97
C LYS A 151 -5.56 -15.56 12.51
N ARG A 152 -5.49 -14.35 11.93
CA ARG A 152 -4.52 -13.31 12.33
C ARG A 152 -4.96 -12.58 13.61
N PHE A 153 -6.27 -12.42 13.79
CA PHE A 153 -6.89 -11.78 14.95
C PHE A 153 -7.80 -12.78 15.69
N PRO A 154 -7.24 -13.66 16.55
CA PRO A 154 -8.04 -14.63 17.29
C PRO A 154 -9.11 -13.95 18.14
N GLY A 155 -10.32 -14.47 18.13
CA GLY A 155 -11.48 -13.86 18.79
C GLY A 155 -12.30 -12.94 17.90
N THR A 156 -11.96 -12.81 16.62
CA THR A 156 -12.78 -12.09 15.65
C THR A 156 -14.19 -12.71 15.55
N ARG A 157 -15.19 -11.84 15.52
CA ARG A 157 -16.57 -12.21 15.21
C ARG A 157 -16.87 -11.87 13.76
N THR A 158 -17.05 -12.88 12.92
CA THR A 158 -17.45 -12.71 11.54
C THR A 158 -18.98 -12.63 11.43
N ILE A 159 -19.48 -11.63 10.72
CA ILE A 159 -20.90 -11.42 10.43
C ILE A 159 -21.07 -11.41 8.92
N MET A 160 -21.85 -12.36 8.40
CA MET A 160 -22.18 -12.42 6.97
C MET A 160 -23.40 -11.56 6.68
N MET A 161 -23.26 -10.61 5.75
CA MET A 161 -24.37 -9.79 5.26
C MET A 161 -24.99 -10.49 4.02
N LEU A 162 -26.08 -11.23 4.23
CA LEU A 162 -26.67 -12.11 3.21
C LEU A 162 -27.74 -11.44 2.36
N GLU A 163 -28.28 -10.31 2.81
CA GLU A 163 -29.36 -9.59 2.12
C GLU A 163 -28.82 -8.40 1.34
N ASN A 164 -29.11 -8.36 0.05
CA ASN A 164 -28.75 -7.23 -0.81
C ASN A 164 -29.94 -6.26 -0.92
N HIS A 165 -29.74 -5.03 -0.43
CA HIS A 165 -30.76 -3.94 -0.49
C HIS A 165 -30.43 -2.89 -1.54
N ARG A 166 -29.35 -3.08 -2.32
CA ARG A 166 -28.86 -2.10 -3.33
C ARG A 166 -29.37 -2.40 -4.74
N SER A 167 -29.34 -3.66 -5.14
CA SER A 167 -29.57 -4.06 -6.52
C SER A 167 -30.84 -4.88 -6.69
N VAL A 168 -31.47 -4.78 -7.86
CA VAL A 168 -32.62 -5.60 -8.21
C VAL A 168 -32.22 -7.06 -8.45
N PRO A 169 -33.15 -8.03 -8.25
CA PRO A 169 -32.82 -9.46 -8.34
C PRO A 169 -32.19 -9.90 -9.69
N GLN A 170 -32.57 -9.25 -10.80
CA GLN A 170 -32.04 -9.58 -12.13
C GLN A 170 -30.55 -9.26 -12.24
N VAL A 171 -30.10 -8.15 -11.67
CA VAL A 171 -28.65 -7.77 -11.62
C VAL A 171 -27.86 -8.77 -10.77
N LEU A 172 -28.41 -9.14 -9.61
CA LEU A 172 -27.79 -10.14 -8.74
C LEU A 172 -27.67 -11.51 -9.40
N ALA A 173 -28.72 -11.95 -10.15
CA ALA A 173 -28.68 -13.22 -10.85
C ALA A 173 -27.54 -13.27 -11.88
N VAL A 174 -27.33 -12.19 -12.63
CA VAL A 174 -26.22 -12.08 -13.59
C VAL A 174 -24.87 -12.10 -12.88
N ALA A 175 -24.69 -11.29 -11.83
CA ALA A 175 -23.46 -11.24 -11.06
C ALA A 175 -23.11 -12.62 -10.46
N ASN A 176 -24.05 -13.25 -9.79
CA ASN A 176 -23.88 -14.58 -9.19
C ASN A 176 -23.54 -15.65 -10.24
N SER A 177 -24.10 -15.58 -11.44
CA SER A 177 -23.75 -16.51 -12.52
C SER A 177 -22.32 -16.35 -13.02
N LEU A 178 -21.73 -15.18 -12.87
CA LEU A 178 -20.34 -14.91 -13.22
C LEU A 178 -19.37 -15.45 -12.15
N ILE A 179 -19.70 -15.22 -10.88
CA ILE A 179 -18.85 -15.63 -9.73
C ILE A 179 -18.86 -17.16 -9.56
N ALA A 180 -19.96 -17.84 -9.88
CA ALA A 180 -20.09 -19.30 -9.76
C ALA A 180 -19.29 -20.11 -10.80
N LYS A 181 -18.57 -19.45 -11.73
CA LYS A 181 -17.70 -20.08 -12.73
C LYS A 181 -16.27 -20.19 -12.25
#